data_678e2841f452cfc1e3ac1e7db5c7228e
#
_entry.id   678e2841f452cfc1e3ac1e7db5c7228e
#
_cell.length_a   1.000
_cell.length_b   1.000
_cell.length_c   1.000
_cell.angle_alpha   90.00
_cell.angle_beta   90.00
_cell.angle_gamma   90.00
#
_symmetry.space_group_name_H-M   'P 1'
#
loop_
_entity.id
_entity.type
_entity.pdbx_description
1 polymer ?
#
loop_
_entity_poly.entity_id
_entity_poly.type
_entity_poly.pdbx_seq_one_letter_code
_entity_poly.pdbx_strand_id
1 'polypeptide(L)'
;TGVDFLAGPLAVARAKAAAAGVAVNFLEMDALAVGEIPERFDAVTDCGLFHSFDDARRSAYVAALARLLEPGARLFLLCMSEAEPGTHGPRRVTGQELREAFASGWTVESVEPARFEVVPGIPGAEFSPGGARAWFAVIRRV
;
A
#
# COMPACT_ATOMS: atom_id res chain seq x y z
N THR A 1 -4.00 9.10 10.28
CA THR A 1 -4.00 7.78 10.96
C THR A 1 -3.06 6.83 10.23
N GLY A 2 -2.18 6.14 10.98
CA GLY A 2 -1.28 5.10 10.48
C GLY A 2 -1.65 3.75 11.08
N VAL A 3 -1.57 2.69 10.28
CA VAL A 3 -1.93 1.32 10.69
C VAL A 3 -0.76 0.38 10.44
N ASP A 4 -0.44 -0.45 11.40
CA ASP A 4 0.45 -1.60 11.26
C ASP A 4 0.02 -2.68 12.25
N PHE A 5 0.23 -3.95 11.94
CA PHE A 5 -0.08 -5.05 12.87
C PHE A 5 1.07 -5.38 13.84
N LEU A 6 2.24 -4.73 13.67
CA LEU A 6 3.42 -4.92 14.50
C LEU A 6 3.67 -3.70 15.42
N ALA A 7 3.78 -3.94 16.71
CA ALA A 7 4.08 -2.89 17.70
C ALA A 7 5.43 -2.19 17.45
N GLY A 8 6.46 -2.93 16.98
CA GLY A 8 7.80 -2.40 16.72
C GLY A 8 7.83 -1.26 15.69
N PRO A 9 7.37 -1.47 14.45
CA PRO A 9 7.23 -0.40 13.46
C PRO A 9 6.39 0.79 13.95
N LEU A 10 5.31 0.55 14.69
CA LEU A 10 4.49 1.62 15.26
C LEU A 10 5.23 2.44 16.29
N ALA A 11 6.08 1.82 17.13
CA ALA A 11 6.92 2.56 18.09
C ALA A 11 7.90 3.50 17.36
N VAL A 12 8.53 3.02 16.29
CA VAL A 12 9.41 3.84 15.44
C VAL A 12 8.64 4.97 14.76
N ALA A 13 7.45 4.69 14.24
CA ALA A 13 6.60 5.69 13.59
C ALA A 13 6.16 6.78 14.56
N ARG A 14 5.76 6.42 15.81
CA ARG A 14 5.43 7.40 16.86
C ARG A 14 6.62 8.29 17.21
N ALA A 15 7.82 7.71 17.34
CA ALA A 15 9.03 8.49 17.61
C ALA A 15 9.34 9.48 16.47
N LYS A 16 9.20 9.07 15.22
CA LYS A 16 9.38 9.95 14.05
C LYS A 16 8.34 11.08 14.01
N ALA A 17 7.08 10.79 14.26
CA ALA A 17 6.01 11.79 14.31
C ALA A 17 6.28 12.82 15.42
N ALA A 18 6.67 12.37 16.61
CA ALA A 18 7.03 13.25 17.72
C ALA A 18 8.24 14.15 17.38
N ALA A 19 9.29 13.57 16.78
CA ALA A 19 10.47 14.34 16.36
C ALA A 19 10.15 15.38 15.27
N ALA A 20 9.18 15.08 14.40
CA ALA A 20 8.70 16.00 13.38
C ALA A 20 7.67 17.03 13.89
N GLY A 21 7.23 16.93 15.13
CA GLY A 21 6.21 17.81 15.72
C GLY A 21 4.82 17.65 15.09
N VAL A 22 4.51 16.46 14.53
CA VAL A 22 3.21 16.19 13.89
C VAL A 22 2.36 15.23 14.73
N ALA A 23 1.05 15.48 14.77
CA ALA A 23 0.10 14.60 15.42
C ALA A 23 -0.35 13.52 14.44
N VAL A 24 -0.12 12.25 14.78
CA VAL A 24 -0.56 11.09 14.01
C VAL A 24 -1.21 10.09 14.97
N ASN A 25 -2.40 9.60 14.63
CA ASN A 25 -3.02 8.49 15.32
C ASN A 25 -2.47 7.18 14.77
N PHE A 26 -1.87 6.33 15.63
CA PHE A 26 -1.31 5.04 15.24
C PHE A 26 -2.11 3.90 15.87
N LEU A 27 -2.66 3.03 15.03
CA LEU A 27 -3.45 1.86 15.41
C LEU A 27 -2.67 0.58 15.15
N GLU A 28 -2.57 -0.28 16.18
CA GLU A 28 -2.06 -1.63 16.04
C GLU A 28 -3.22 -2.54 15.63
N MET A 29 -3.29 -2.87 14.35
CA MET A 29 -4.36 -3.72 13.82
C MET A 29 -3.98 -4.34 12.48
N ASP A 30 -4.67 -5.43 12.11
CA ASP A 30 -4.55 -6.03 10.78
C ASP A 30 -5.16 -5.09 9.73
N ALA A 31 -4.45 -4.87 8.63
CA ALA A 31 -4.95 -4.08 7.50
C ALA A 31 -6.22 -4.68 6.85
N LEU A 32 -6.45 -5.96 6.99
CA LEU A 32 -7.71 -6.60 6.55
C LEU A 32 -8.92 -6.15 7.36
N ALA A 33 -8.70 -5.59 8.55
CA ALA A 33 -9.74 -5.09 9.45
C ALA A 33 -9.90 -3.54 9.41
N VAL A 34 -9.20 -2.82 8.54
CA VAL A 34 -9.27 -1.32 8.51
C VAL A 34 -10.68 -0.79 8.23
N GLY A 35 -11.53 -1.60 7.60
CA GLY A 35 -12.94 -1.25 7.40
C GLY A 35 -13.79 -1.23 8.68
N GLU A 36 -13.23 -1.63 9.84
CA GLU A 36 -13.85 -1.55 11.17
C GLU A 36 -13.53 -0.23 11.89
N ILE A 37 -12.59 0.55 11.38
CA ILE A 37 -12.31 1.90 11.87
C ILE A 37 -13.58 2.74 11.70
N PRO A 38 -14.08 3.39 12.77
CA PRO A 38 -15.36 4.12 12.70
C PRO A 38 -15.29 5.37 11.83
N GLU A 39 -14.11 5.97 11.72
CA GLU A 39 -13.88 7.14 10.87
C GLU A 39 -13.84 6.75 9.40
N ARG A 40 -14.18 7.71 8.53
CA ARG A 40 -14.01 7.60 7.07
C ARG A 40 -12.93 8.56 6.62
N PHE A 41 -12.31 8.25 5.50
CA PHE A 41 -11.15 8.99 5.01
C PHE A 41 -11.35 9.43 3.55
N ASP A 42 -10.85 10.62 3.23
CA ASP A 42 -10.83 11.16 1.88
C ASP A 42 -9.69 10.61 1.04
N ALA A 43 -8.65 10.09 1.70
CA ALA A 43 -7.48 9.51 1.05
C ALA A 43 -6.84 8.41 1.90
N VAL A 44 -6.31 7.40 1.22
CA VAL A 44 -5.44 6.36 1.81
C VAL A 44 -4.17 6.27 0.98
N THR A 45 -3.04 6.04 1.64
CA THR A 45 -1.78 5.70 1.00
C THR A 45 -1.40 4.26 1.36
N ASP A 46 -1.04 3.46 0.36
CA ASP A 46 -0.48 2.12 0.50
C ASP A 46 0.89 2.11 -0.16
N CYS A 47 1.93 1.98 0.63
CA CYS A 47 3.30 1.89 0.14
C CYS A 47 3.86 0.50 0.42
N GLY A 48 3.56 -0.47 -0.45
CA GLY A 48 4.15 -1.80 -0.39
C GLY A 48 3.39 -2.83 0.45
N LEU A 49 2.13 -2.58 0.81
CA LEU A 49 1.31 -3.57 1.51
C LEU A 49 0.54 -4.48 0.53
N PHE A 50 -0.10 -3.90 -0.48
CA PHE A 50 -0.92 -4.63 -1.47
C PHE A 50 -0.19 -5.82 -2.11
N HIS A 51 1.10 -5.66 -2.44
CA HIS A 51 1.88 -6.71 -3.07
C HIS A 51 2.32 -7.84 -2.10
N SER A 52 2.12 -7.66 -0.80
CA SER A 52 2.42 -8.69 0.20
C SER A 52 1.29 -9.73 0.36
N PHE A 53 0.10 -9.43 -0.15
CA PHE A 53 -1.07 -10.30 -0.06
C PHE A 53 -1.14 -11.33 -1.19
N ASP A 54 -1.61 -12.54 -0.87
CA ASP A 54 -2.15 -13.48 -1.84
C ASP A 54 -3.50 -12.99 -2.41
N ASP A 55 -4.06 -13.69 -3.39
CA ASP A 55 -5.26 -13.23 -4.09
C ASP A 55 -6.50 -13.15 -3.18
N ALA A 56 -6.63 -14.09 -2.23
CA ALA A 56 -7.74 -14.10 -1.29
C ALA A 56 -7.67 -12.92 -0.31
N ARG A 57 -6.49 -12.69 0.27
CA ARG A 57 -6.26 -11.56 1.19
C ARG A 57 -6.34 -10.22 0.47
N ARG A 58 -5.88 -10.15 -0.79
CA ARG A 58 -5.98 -8.96 -1.62
C ARG A 58 -7.43 -8.55 -1.82
N SER A 59 -8.32 -9.51 -2.13
CA SER A 59 -9.76 -9.27 -2.25
C SER A 59 -10.38 -8.78 -0.93
N ALA A 60 -10.00 -9.39 0.19
CA ALA A 60 -10.46 -8.96 1.53
C ALA A 60 -9.96 -7.54 1.88
N TYR A 61 -8.71 -7.20 1.54
CA TYR A 61 -8.15 -5.88 1.75
C TYR A 61 -8.88 -4.81 0.93
N VAL A 62 -9.13 -5.06 -0.36
CA VAL A 62 -9.89 -4.13 -1.22
C VAL A 62 -11.30 -3.91 -0.67
N ALA A 63 -11.96 -4.96 -0.15
CA ALA A 63 -13.25 -4.84 0.50
C ALA A 63 -13.20 -4.05 1.81
N ALA A 64 -12.11 -4.18 2.60
CA ALA A 64 -11.90 -3.38 3.81
C ALA A 64 -11.68 -1.90 3.47
N LEU A 65 -10.88 -1.59 2.46
CA LEU A 65 -10.68 -0.23 1.96
C LEU A 65 -11.98 0.41 1.44
N ALA A 66 -12.87 -0.38 0.82
CA ALA A 66 -14.17 0.10 0.34
C ALA A 66 -15.11 0.52 1.48
N ARG A 67 -14.93 -0.05 2.67
CA ARG A 67 -15.67 0.37 3.87
C ARG A 67 -15.02 1.56 4.59
N LEU A 68 -13.70 1.71 4.44
CA LEU A 68 -12.92 2.78 5.07
C LEU A 68 -13.04 4.11 4.35
N LEU A 69 -13.11 4.08 3.02
CA LEU A 69 -13.07 5.26 2.15
C LEU A 69 -14.49 5.73 1.79
N GLU A 70 -14.70 7.04 1.86
CA GLU A 70 -15.92 7.67 1.35
C GLU A 70 -16.00 7.58 -0.18
N PRO A 71 -17.21 7.57 -0.77
CA PRO A 71 -17.35 7.74 -2.21
C PRO A 71 -16.65 9.01 -2.70
N GLY A 72 -15.86 8.90 -3.76
CA GLY A 72 -15.02 9.98 -4.28
C GLY A 72 -13.61 10.04 -3.70
N ALA A 73 -13.36 9.41 -2.55
CA ALA A 73 -12.02 9.32 -1.95
C ALA A 73 -11.02 8.55 -2.81
N ARG A 74 -9.73 8.77 -2.59
CA ARG A 74 -8.66 8.17 -3.39
C ARG A 74 -7.74 7.28 -2.57
N LEU A 75 -7.39 6.15 -3.17
CA LEU A 75 -6.28 5.31 -2.77
C LEU A 75 -5.07 5.63 -3.67
N PHE A 76 -3.95 5.97 -3.04
CA PHE A 76 -2.64 6.11 -3.68
C PHE A 76 -1.82 4.88 -3.34
N LEU A 77 -1.58 4.02 -4.33
CA LEU A 77 -1.00 2.70 -4.13
C LEU A 77 0.32 2.58 -4.86
N LEU A 78 1.38 2.20 -4.14
CA LEU A 78 2.68 1.85 -4.70
C LEU A 78 2.94 0.36 -4.45
N CYS A 79 3.10 -0.43 -5.52
CA CYS A 79 3.40 -1.86 -5.42
C CYS A 79 4.48 -2.28 -6.41
N MET A 80 5.18 -3.38 -6.13
CA MET A 80 6.24 -3.89 -7.00
C MET A 80 5.67 -4.38 -8.34
N SER A 81 6.25 -3.89 -9.43
CA SER A 81 5.82 -4.18 -10.80
C SER A 81 6.40 -5.51 -11.30
N GLU A 82 5.69 -6.17 -12.22
CA GLU A 82 6.19 -7.30 -13.00
C GLU A 82 7.44 -6.96 -13.83
N ALA A 83 7.69 -5.68 -14.06
CA ALA A 83 8.91 -5.22 -14.74
C ALA A 83 10.17 -5.31 -13.86
N GLU A 84 10.04 -5.49 -12.53
CA GLU A 84 11.20 -5.72 -11.67
C GLU A 84 11.71 -7.15 -11.84
N PRO A 85 12.97 -7.35 -12.29
CA PRO A 85 13.53 -8.66 -12.53
C PRO A 85 13.79 -9.44 -11.22
N GLY A 86 14.06 -10.73 -11.37
CA GLY A 86 14.38 -11.62 -10.26
C GLY A 86 13.19 -11.97 -9.38
N THR A 87 13.48 -12.65 -8.28
CA THR A 87 12.48 -13.18 -7.33
C THR A 87 12.64 -12.64 -5.92
N HIS A 88 13.59 -11.74 -5.71
CA HIS A 88 13.82 -11.12 -4.39
C HIS A 88 12.69 -10.16 -4.02
N GLY A 89 12.37 -10.12 -2.74
CA GLY A 89 11.34 -9.25 -2.20
C GLY A 89 9.92 -9.78 -2.44
N PRO A 90 8.91 -8.90 -2.40
CA PRO A 90 7.51 -9.29 -2.49
C PRO A 90 7.10 -9.73 -3.90
N ARG A 91 5.88 -10.29 -3.98
CA ARG A 91 5.25 -10.68 -5.25
C ARG A 91 5.21 -9.50 -6.24
N ARG A 92 5.48 -9.81 -7.49
CA ARG A 92 5.28 -8.88 -8.61
C ARG A 92 3.79 -8.76 -8.93
N VAL A 93 3.36 -7.55 -9.22
CA VAL A 93 1.97 -7.24 -9.58
C VAL A 93 1.94 -6.71 -11.00
N THR A 94 1.06 -7.25 -11.83
CA THR A 94 0.84 -6.71 -13.17
C THR A 94 -0.12 -5.53 -13.15
N GLY A 95 0.00 -4.64 -14.12
CA GLY A 95 -0.97 -3.56 -14.29
C GLY A 95 -2.40 -4.08 -14.53
N GLN A 96 -2.54 -5.29 -15.08
CA GLN A 96 -3.84 -5.96 -15.24
C GLN A 96 -4.41 -6.43 -13.90
N GLU A 97 -3.61 -7.11 -13.06
CA GLU A 97 -4.03 -7.52 -11.71
C GLU A 97 -4.52 -6.34 -10.87
N LEU A 98 -3.89 -5.16 -10.97
CA LEU A 98 -4.36 -3.94 -10.32
C LEU A 98 -5.76 -3.55 -10.81
N ARG A 99 -6.00 -3.53 -12.12
CA ARG A 99 -7.30 -3.17 -12.68
C ARG A 99 -8.39 -4.17 -12.33
N GLU A 100 -8.05 -5.45 -12.30
CA GLU A 100 -8.98 -6.54 -11.92
C GLU A 100 -9.33 -6.47 -10.43
N ALA A 101 -8.34 -6.23 -9.55
CA ALA A 101 -8.58 -6.12 -8.11
C ALA A 101 -9.53 -4.96 -7.75
N PHE A 102 -9.52 -3.89 -8.54
CA PHE A 102 -10.34 -2.70 -8.34
C PHE A 102 -11.42 -2.53 -9.43
N ALA A 103 -11.93 -3.64 -10.00
CA ALA A 103 -12.92 -3.58 -11.07
C ALA A 103 -14.33 -3.21 -10.58
N SER A 104 -14.69 -3.49 -9.33
CA SER A 104 -16.04 -3.27 -8.80
C SER A 104 -16.04 -2.28 -7.63
N GLY A 105 -16.80 -1.21 -7.78
CA GLY A 105 -16.91 -0.14 -6.76
C GLY A 105 -15.73 0.84 -6.74
N TRP A 106 -14.87 0.79 -7.76
CA TRP A 106 -13.70 1.65 -7.90
C TRP A 106 -13.51 2.11 -9.34
N THR A 107 -12.79 3.21 -9.52
CA THR A 107 -12.28 3.67 -10.81
C THR A 107 -10.78 3.77 -10.73
N VAL A 108 -10.04 2.99 -11.51
CA VAL A 108 -8.59 3.13 -11.65
C VAL A 108 -8.31 4.34 -12.55
N GLU A 109 -7.94 5.47 -11.96
CA GLU A 109 -7.69 6.74 -12.66
C GLU A 109 -6.37 6.70 -13.43
N SER A 110 -5.31 6.16 -12.82
CA SER A 110 -4.02 5.94 -13.48
C SER A 110 -3.27 4.74 -12.90
N VAL A 111 -2.38 4.15 -13.71
CA VAL A 111 -1.35 3.17 -13.31
C VAL A 111 -0.09 3.55 -14.09
N GLU A 112 0.90 4.05 -13.39
CA GLU A 112 2.11 4.59 -14.00
C GLU A 112 3.37 3.91 -13.46
N PRO A 113 4.42 3.76 -14.30
CA PRO A 113 5.71 3.27 -13.83
C PRO A 113 6.29 4.16 -12.74
N ALA A 114 6.73 3.53 -11.66
CA ALA A 114 7.37 4.20 -10.53
C ALA A 114 8.54 3.36 -10.01
N ARG A 115 9.12 3.77 -8.88
CA ARG A 115 10.18 3.02 -8.20
C ARG A 115 10.03 3.13 -6.69
N PHE A 116 10.39 2.05 -6.00
CA PHE A 116 10.73 2.12 -4.60
C PHE A 116 12.19 2.59 -4.46
N GLU A 117 12.43 3.52 -3.57
CA GLU A 117 13.78 3.76 -3.09
C GLU A 117 14.22 2.57 -2.24
N VAL A 118 15.39 2.05 -2.54
CA VAL A 118 15.95 0.89 -1.84
C VAL A 118 17.22 1.30 -1.11
N VAL A 119 17.33 0.93 0.15
CA VAL A 119 18.55 1.14 0.93
C VAL A 119 19.66 0.30 0.30
N PRO A 120 20.80 0.90 -0.10
CA PRO A 120 21.92 0.15 -0.68
C PRO A 120 22.49 -0.88 0.29
N GLY A 121 22.95 -2.01 -0.24
CA GLY A 121 23.69 -3.01 0.53
C GLY A 121 22.85 -3.94 1.39
N ILE A 122 21.55 -4.09 1.13
CA ILE A 122 20.75 -5.13 1.77
C ILE A 122 21.22 -6.50 1.27
N PRO A 123 21.78 -7.36 2.13
CA PRO A 123 22.27 -8.67 1.72
C PRO A 123 21.17 -9.53 1.07
N GLY A 124 21.44 -10.10 -0.11
CA GLY A 124 20.52 -10.98 -0.80
C GLY A 124 19.34 -10.28 -1.51
N ALA A 125 19.32 -8.95 -1.56
CA ALA A 125 18.30 -8.18 -2.27
C ALA A 125 18.95 -7.32 -3.36
N GLU A 126 18.97 -7.82 -4.58
CA GLU A 126 19.42 -7.06 -5.75
C GLU A 126 18.19 -6.56 -6.52
N PHE A 127 18.06 -5.25 -6.62
CA PHE A 127 17.00 -4.58 -7.36
C PHE A 127 17.57 -3.81 -8.55
N SER A 128 16.71 -3.41 -9.47
CA SER A 128 17.08 -2.59 -10.62
C SER A 128 17.83 -1.32 -10.20
N PRO A 129 18.85 -0.88 -10.97
CA PRO A 129 19.52 0.39 -10.70
C PRO A 129 18.55 1.55 -10.60
N GLY A 130 18.71 2.39 -9.58
CA GLY A 130 17.81 3.49 -9.28
C GLY A 130 16.52 3.09 -8.54
N GLY A 131 16.50 1.90 -7.92
CA GLY A 131 15.40 1.40 -7.10
C GLY A 131 14.52 0.35 -7.77
N ALA A 132 13.80 -0.41 -6.97
CA ALA A 132 12.93 -1.48 -7.46
C ALA A 132 11.78 -0.91 -8.31
N ARG A 133 11.56 -1.49 -9.48
CA ARG A 133 10.50 -1.05 -10.39
C ARG A 133 9.13 -1.32 -9.78
N ALA A 134 8.26 -0.33 -9.84
CA ALA A 134 6.96 -0.34 -9.21
C ALA A 134 5.88 0.20 -10.13
N TRP A 135 4.63 -0.04 -9.77
CA TRP A 135 3.47 0.71 -10.23
C TRP A 135 3.04 1.71 -9.16
N PHE A 136 2.79 2.94 -9.58
CA PHE A 136 2.03 3.92 -8.81
C PHE A 136 0.64 4.03 -9.40
N ALA A 137 -0.37 3.69 -8.61
CA ALA A 137 -1.76 3.73 -9.04
C ALA A 137 -2.54 4.76 -8.23
N VAL A 138 -3.40 5.50 -8.93
CA VAL A 138 -4.41 6.36 -8.33
C VAL A 138 -5.77 5.73 -8.60
N ILE A 139 -6.50 5.42 -7.53
CA ILE A 139 -7.72 4.62 -7.59
C ILE A 139 -8.78 5.32 -6.76
N ARG A 140 -9.90 5.67 -7.39
CA ARG A 140 -11.00 6.41 -6.75
C ARG A 140 -12.12 5.47 -6.35
N ARG A 141 -12.65 5.66 -5.14
CA ARG A 141 -13.86 4.98 -4.67
C ARG A 141 -15.10 5.55 -5.39
N VAL A 142 -15.93 4.68 -5.93
CA VAL A 142 -17.19 5.07 -6.60
C VAL A 142 -18.33 5.15 -5.60
#